data_b6e7ffd50ba9be750b9a5200f462e44b
#
_entry.id   b6e7ffd50ba9be750b9a5200f462e44b
#
_cell.length_a   1.000
_cell.length_b   1.000
_cell.length_c   1.000
_cell.angle_alpha   90.00
_cell.angle_beta   90.00
_cell.angle_gamma   90.00
#
_symmetry.space_group_name_H-M   'P 1'
#
loop_
_entity.id
_entity.type
_entity.pdbx_description
1 polymer ?
#
loop_
_entity_poly.entity_id
_entity_poly.type
_entity_poly.pdbx_seq_one_letter_code
_entity_poly.pdbx_strand_id
1 'polypeptide(L)'
;RKAHEAGLKTGVYHFFRFDVDGVKQAHNLLKAIAGRPLSLPLVIDVESHTNPYTPADIVTRKIHDMVDELTAYGYPVIIYSNKKGFDNHVRDEFADCGVWLCSFTQPNRGKNWTFWQYSHKGSIPGINSDVDLDLWHGTASEWQQYTAKTEKAISVANMLYATINANRLR
;
A
#
# COMPACT_ATOMS: atom_id res chain seq x y z
N ARG A 1 -10.17 -10.36 8.52
CA ARG A 1 -11.47 -11.05 8.42
C ARG A 1 -12.52 -10.32 9.25
N LYS A 2 -12.38 -10.22 10.58
CA LYS A 2 -13.37 -9.58 11.48
C LYS A 2 -13.73 -8.15 11.09
N ALA A 3 -12.77 -7.31 10.68
CA ALA A 3 -13.01 -5.95 10.24
C ALA A 3 -13.90 -5.90 8.97
N HIS A 4 -13.61 -6.77 8.00
CA HIS A 4 -14.42 -6.89 6.78
C HIS A 4 -15.85 -7.38 7.10
N GLU A 5 -15.98 -8.38 7.95
CA GLU A 5 -17.28 -8.88 8.44
C GLU A 5 -18.10 -7.80 9.18
N ALA A 6 -17.42 -6.84 9.81
CA ALA A 6 -18.02 -5.65 10.43
C ALA A 6 -18.35 -4.52 9.44
N GLY A 7 -18.18 -4.74 8.14
CA GLY A 7 -18.46 -3.75 7.09
C GLY A 7 -17.38 -2.68 6.89
N LEU A 8 -16.21 -2.82 7.53
CA LEU A 8 -15.11 -1.88 7.33
C LEU A 8 -14.40 -2.16 6.01
N LYS A 9 -13.99 -1.10 5.32
CA LYS A 9 -13.08 -1.22 4.17
C LYS A 9 -11.70 -1.68 4.66
N THR A 10 -11.21 -2.77 4.10
CA THR A 10 -9.98 -3.43 4.55
C THR A 10 -8.92 -3.44 3.46
N GLY A 11 -7.68 -3.26 3.86
CA GLY A 11 -6.49 -3.39 3.01
C GLY A 11 -5.41 -4.16 3.75
N VAL A 12 -4.26 -4.23 3.13
CA VAL A 12 -3.04 -4.82 3.70
C VAL A 12 -1.86 -3.93 3.37
N TYR A 13 -0.88 -3.92 4.24
CA TYR A 13 0.41 -3.32 3.96
C TYR A 13 1.54 -4.32 4.16
N HIS A 14 2.65 -4.10 3.48
CA HIS A 14 3.90 -4.81 3.62
C HIS A 14 4.99 -3.83 4.02
N PHE A 15 5.57 -4.01 5.20
CA PHE A 15 6.73 -3.23 5.63
C PHE A 15 7.93 -3.62 4.76
N PHE A 16 8.39 -2.69 3.93
CA PHE A 16 9.40 -2.94 2.92
C PHE A 16 10.79 -3.05 3.53
N ARG A 17 11.45 -4.18 3.32
CA ARG A 17 12.81 -4.43 3.78
C ARG A 17 13.83 -4.00 2.74
N PHE A 18 14.73 -3.09 3.11
CA PHE A 18 15.77 -2.56 2.21
C PHE A 18 16.84 -3.60 1.84
N ASP A 19 17.06 -4.58 2.70
CA ASP A 19 18.03 -5.68 2.53
C ASP A 19 17.47 -6.88 1.76
N VAL A 20 16.16 -6.92 1.48
CA VAL A 20 15.50 -8.04 0.80
C VAL A 20 15.16 -7.67 -0.65
N ASP A 21 15.18 -8.65 -1.53
CA ASP A 21 14.78 -8.55 -2.93
C ASP A 21 13.29 -8.15 -3.08
N GLY A 22 13.00 -7.24 -4.02
CA GLY A 22 11.63 -6.69 -4.20
C GLY A 22 10.63 -7.73 -4.68
N VAL A 23 10.99 -8.57 -5.64
CA VAL A 23 10.13 -9.65 -6.16
C VAL A 23 9.80 -10.66 -5.08
N LYS A 24 10.79 -11.03 -4.24
CA LYS A 24 10.54 -11.93 -3.10
C LYS A 24 9.54 -11.34 -2.10
N GLN A 25 9.62 -10.03 -1.85
CA GLN A 25 8.68 -9.33 -0.98
C GLN A 25 7.28 -9.31 -1.58
N ALA A 26 7.15 -9.06 -2.89
CA ALA A 26 5.88 -9.16 -3.61
C ALA A 26 5.26 -10.56 -3.47
N HIS A 27 6.02 -11.62 -3.72
CA HIS A 27 5.53 -12.99 -3.58
C HIS A 27 5.12 -13.33 -2.15
N ASN A 28 5.84 -12.83 -1.14
CA ASN A 28 5.47 -13.01 0.26
C ASN A 28 4.12 -12.36 0.57
N LEU A 29 3.91 -11.12 0.10
CA LEU A 29 2.64 -10.42 0.26
C LEU A 29 1.50 -11.14 -0.46
N LEU A 30 1.69 -11.50 -1.73
CA LEU A 30 0.69 -12.21 -2.54
C LEU A 30 0.27 -13.54 -1.91
N LYS A 31 1.23 -14.31 -1.39
CA LYS A 31 0.95 -15.55 -0.66
C LYS A 31 0.15 -15.30 0.62
N ALA A 32 0.45 -14.23 1.34
CA ALA A 32 -0.25 -13.88 2.58
C ALA A 32 -1.70 -13.45 2.37
N ILE A 33 -1.99 -12.81 1.23
CA ILE A 33 -3.34 -12.30 0.90
C ILE A 33 -4.18 -13.25 0.05
N ALA A 34 -3.64 -14.37 -0.40
CA ALA A 34 -4.29 -15.27 -1.35
C ALA A 34 -5.76 -15.54 -0.99
N GLY A 35 -6.67 -15.18 -1.90
CA GLY A 35 -8.11 -15.38 -1.75
C GLY A 35 -8.81 -14.50 -0.71
N ARG A 36 -8.12 -13.51 -0.11
CA ARG A 36 -8.75 -12.59 0.85
C ARG A 36 -9.49 -11.46 0.12
N PRO A 37 -10.73 -11.13 0.51
CA PRO A 37 -11.40 -9.96 -0.01
C PRO A 37 -10.75 -8.69 0.59
N LEU A 38 -10.32 -7.79 -0.27
CA LEU A 38 -9.74 -6.50 0.09
C LEU A 38 -10.52 -5.39 -0.62
N SER A 39 -10.70 -4.25 0.06
CA SER A 39 -11.40 -3.08 -0.46
C SER A 39 -10.45 -1.94 -0.81
N LEU A 40 -9.20 -2.03 -0.40
CA LEU A 40 -8.15 -1.02 -0.57
C LEU A 40 -6.96 -1.62 -1.31
N PRO A 41 -6.17 -0.81 -2.02
CA PRO A 41 -4.95 -1.25 -2.70
C PRO A 41 -3.96 -1.95 -1.77
N LEU A 42 -3.01 -2.68 -2.36
CA LEU A 42 -1.86 -3.18 -1.62
C LEU A 42 -0.92 -2.03 -1.29
N VAL A 43 -0.50 -1.93 -0.04
CA VAL A 43 0.38 -0.85 0.41
C VAL A 43 1.80 -1.36 0.60
N ILE A 44 2.76 -0.70 -0.05
CA ILE A 44 4.19 -0.87 0.21
C ILE A 44 4.60 0.23 1.20
N ASP A 45 4.95 -0.16 2.41
CA ASP A 45 5.32 0.74 3.50
C ASP A 45 6.84 0.95 3.50
N VAL A 46 7.27 2.12 3.00
CA VAL A 46 8.68 2.46 2.76
C VAL A 46 9.18 3.40 3.85
N GLU A 47 9.80 2.84 4.86
CA GLU A 47 10.37 3.58 5.98
C GLU A 47 11.80 3.15 6.30
N SER A 48 12.66 4.12 6.66
CA SER A 48 14.05 3.82 7.06
C SER A 48 14.15 3.24 8.48
N HIS A 49 13.09 3.41 9.29
CA HIS A 49 13.06 2.89 10.65
C HIS A 49 13.22 1.36 10.66
N THR A 50 14.11 0.83 11.48
CA THR A 50 14.46 -0.60 11.57
C THR A 50 15.04 -1.25 10.30
N ASN A 51 15.17 -0.50 9.20
CA ASN A 51 15.87 -0.97 8.01
C ASN A 51 17.38 -0.71 8.11
N PRO A 52 18.24 -1.61 7.61
CA PRO A 52 19.66 -1.34 7.50
C PRO A 52 19.91 -0.22 6.47
N TYR A 53 21.04 0.49 6.66
CA TYR A 53 21.47 1.44 5.64
C TYR A 53 21.61 0.75 4.28
N THR A 54 20.97 1.31 3.28
CA THR A 54 21.07 0.86 1.88
C THR A 54 21.05 2.11 0.99
N PRO A 55 21.90 2.20 -0.04
CA PRO A 55 21.89 3.31 -0.99
C PRO A 55 20.48 3.55 -1.59
N ALA A 56 20.12 4.81 -1.77
CA ALA A 56 18.76 5.18 -2.18
C ALA A 56 18.36 4.60 -3.54
N ASP A 57 19.26 4.59 -4.50
CA ASP A 57 19.08 4.01 -5.83
C ASP A 57 18.80 2.50 -5.79
N ILE A 58 19.48 1.78 -4.87
CA ILE A 58 19.24 0.36 -4.64
C ILE A 58 17.86 0.12 -4.04
N VAL A 59 17.47 0.95 -3.05
CA VAL A 59 16.13 0.86 -2.44
C VAL A 59 15.05 1.13 -3.48
N THR A 60 15.16 2.23 -4.22
CA THR A 60 14.20 2.63 -5.26
C THR A 60 14.03 1.54 -6.33
N ARG A 61 15.13 0.97 -6.82
CA ARG A 61 15.06 -0.15 -7.78
C ARG A 61 14.31 -1.36 -7.21
N LYS A 62 14.57 -1.75 -5.97
CA LYS A 62 13.86 -2.86 -5.33
C LYS A 62 12.38 -2.57 -5.11
N ILE A 63 12.01 -1.29 -4.89
CA ILE A 63 10.59 -0.90 -4.82
C ILE A 63 9.95 -1.05 -6.20
N HIS A 64 10.63 -0.63 -7.29
CA HIS A 64 10.17 -0.88 -8.66
C HIS A 64 9.95 -2.37 -8.91
N ASP A 65 10.93 -3.23 -8.58
CA ASP A 65 10.80 -4.68 -8.73
C ASP A 65 9.54 -5.23 -8.02
N MET A 66 9.22 -4.71 -6.82
CA MET A 66 8.02 -5.11 -6.09
C MET A 66 6.74 -4.58 -6.73
N VAL A 67 6.72 -3.31 -7.14
CA VAL A 67 5.58 -2.68 -7.82
C VAL A 67 5.26 -3.39 -9.13
N ASP A 68 6.27 -3.64 -9.95
CA ASP A 68 6.13 -4.31 -11.25
C ASP A 68 5.56 -5.71 -11.08
N GLU A 69 6.06 -6.48 -10.11
CA GLU A 69 5.56 -7.83 -9.84
C GLU A 69 4.10 -7.80 -9.36
N LEU A 70 3.70 -6.88 -8.47
CA LEU A 70 2.32 -6.76 -8.00
C LEU A 70 1.37 -6.32 -9.12
N THR A 71 1.79 -5.32 -9.91
CA THR A 71 0.96 -4.77 -11.00
C THR A 71 0.86 -5.71 -12.19
N ALA A 72 1.83 -6.58 -12.43
CA ALA A 72 1.76 -7.64 -13.44
C ALA A 72 0.59 -8.60 -13.20
N TYR A 73 0.18 -8.81 -11.94
CA TYR A 73 -1.05 -9.54 -11.60
C TYR A 73 -2.31 -8.66 -11.61
N GLY A 74 -2.18 -7.35 -11.85
CA GLY A 74 -3.29 -6.40 -11.87
C GLY A 74 -3.69 -5.84 -10.51
N TYR A 75 -2.87 -6.01 -9.46
CA TYR A 75 -3.14 -5.40 -8.16
C TYR A 75 -2.88 -3.89 -8.20
N PRO A 76 -3.82 -3.06 -7.72
CA PRO A 76 -3.54 -1.66 -7.50
C PRO A 76 -2.61 -1.48 -6.30
N VAL A 77 -1.63 -0.58 -6.44
CA VAL A 77 -0.58 -0.35 -5.43
C VAL A 77 -0.61 1.09 -4.93
N ILE A 78 -0.38 1.25 -3.64
CA ILE A 78 -0.07 2.52 -2.97
C ILE A 78 1.29 2.39 -2.30
N ILE A 79 2.08 3.47 -2.34
CA ILE A 79 3.31 3.57 -1.57
C ILE A 79 3.06 4.50 -0.39
N TYR A 80 3.20 3.94 0.83
CA TYR A 80 3.23 4.72 2.07
C TYR A 80 4.66 5.09 2.40
N SER A 81 4.86 6.35 2.79
CA SER A 81 6.12 6.80 3.34
C SER A 81 5.96 8.09 4.14
N ASN A 82 6.88 8.32 5.09
CA ASN A 82 7.05 9.63 5.67
C ASN A 82 7.73 10.59 4.66
N LYS A 83 7.72 11.90 4.98
CA LYS A 83 8.25 12.93 4.06
C LYS A 83 9.68 12.64 3.58
N LYS A 84 10.56 12.16 4.47
CA LYS A 84 11.96 11.87 4.12
C LYS A 84 12.07 10.65 3.19
N GLY A 85 11.36 9.60 3.48
CA GLY A 85 11.34 8.41 2.62
C GLY A 85 10.69 8.71 1.26
N PHE A 86 9.62 9.52 1.24
CA PHE A 86 9.01 9.99 0.00
C PHE A 86 10.02 10.79 -0.86
N ASP A 87 10.72 11.76 -0.25
CA ASP A 87 11.69 12.60 -0.97
C ASP A 87 12.89 11.78 -1.48
N ASN A 88 13.29 10.72 -0.80
CA ASN A 88 14.45 9.90 -1.14
C ASN A 88 14.15 8.77 -2.13
N HIS A 89 12.95 8.21 -2.13
CA HIS A 89 12.69 6.93 -2.80
C HIS A 89 11.43 6.90 -3.66
N VAL A 90 10.49 7.85 -3.48
CA VAL A 90 9.16 7.77 -4.08
C VAL A 90 8.87 8.91 -5.03
N ARG A 91 9.37 10.11 -4.73
CA ARG A 91 9.11 11.32 -5.53
C ARG A 91 9.52 11.10 -7.00
N ASP A 92 8.58 11.39 -7.89
CA ASP A 92 8.78 11.37 -9.35
C ASP A 92 9.08 9.97 -9.96
N GLU A 93 9.14 8.92 -9.13
CA GLU A 93 9.50 7.56 -9.57
C GLU A 93 8.30 6.65 -9.85
N PHE A 94 7.17 6.88 -9.17
CA PHE A 94 6.02 5.96 -9.18
C PHE A 94 4.72 6.69 -9.55
N ALA A 95 4.68 7.27 -10.76
CA ALA A 95 3.54 8.08 -11.22
C ALA A 95 2.21 7.31 -11.26
N ASP A 96 2.24 6.00 -11.51
CA ASP A 96 1.07 5.13 -11.60
C ASP A 96 0.61 4.55 -10.26
N CYS A 97 1.37 4.78 -9.20
CA CYS A 97 1.02 4.36 -7.84
C CYS A 97 0.31 5.48 -7.08
N GLY A 98 -0.66 5.11 -6.25
CA GLY A 98 -1.17 6.03 -5.24
C GLY A 98 -0.10 6.34 -4.19
N VAL A 99 -0.22 7.49 -3.54
CA VAL A 99 0.68 7.91 -2.45
C VAL A 99 -0.09 8.05 -1.16
N TRP A 100 0.40 7.40 -0.11
CA TRP A 100 -0.04 7.62 1.26
C TRP A 100 1.09 8.30 2.04
N LEU A 101 0.95 9.59 2.22
CA LEU A 101 2.00 10.42 2.83
C LEU A 101 1.79 10.55 4.34
N CYS A 102 2.79 10.19 5.13
CA CYS A 102 2.85 10.53 6.55
C CYS A 102 3.55 11.88 6.72
N SER A 103 2.81 12.87 7.19
CA SER A 103 3.34 14.21 7.48
C SER A 103 2.47 14.91 8.52
N PHE A 104 3.08 15.38 9.61
CA PHE A 104 2.36 16.12 10.67
C PHE A 104 2.21 17.61 10.34
N THR A 105 2.66 18.02 9.17
CA THR A 105 2.38 19.33 8.57
C THR A 105 1.58 19.12 7.30
N GLN A 106 0.57 19.96 7.05
CA GLN A 106 -0.29 19.82 5.89
C GLN A 106 0.54 19.80 4.60
N PRO A 107 0.37 18.77 3.74
CA PRO A 107 1.03 18.75 2.44
C PRO A 107 0.49 19.88 1.56
N ASN A 108 1.32 20.41 0.66
CA ASN A 108 0.85 21.38 -0.33
C ASN A 108 -0.29 20.75 -1.15
N ARG A 109 -1.39 21.49 -1.36
CA ARG A 109 -2.57 21.04 -2.10
C ARG A 109 -2.30 20.60 -3.54
N GLY A 110 -1.15 20.96 -4.11
CA GLY A 110 -0.72 20.56 -5.45
C GLY A 110 0.07 19.24 -5.51
N LYS A 111 0.26 18.52 -4.40
CA LYS A 111 0.93 17.22 -4.42
C LYS A 111 -0.11 16.11 -4.56
N ASN A 112 0.13 15.20 -5.50
CA ASN A 112 -0.69 14.01 -5.72
C ASN A 112 -0.52 13.03 -4.55
N TRP A 113 -1.35 13.14 -3.54
CA TRP A 113 -1.49 12.12 -2.50
C TRP A 113 -2.90 11.54 -2.52
N THR A 114 -3.01 10.26 -2.24
CA THR A 114 -4.27 9.52 -2.13
C THR A 114 -4.77 9.54 -0.68
N PHE A 115 -3.85 9.30 0.25
CA PHE A 115 -4.09 9.39 1.68
C PHE A 115 -3.03 10.25 2.34
N TRP A 116 -3.41 10.93 3.41
CA TRP A 116 -2.52 11.70 4.28
C TRP A 116 -2.70 11.29 5.73
N GLN A 117 -1.69 10.62 6.29
CA GLN A 117 -1.61 10.38 7.73
C GLN A 117 -1.11 11.66 8.40
N TYR A 118 -2.02 12.33 9.11
CA TYR A 118 -1.74 13.64 9.72
C TYR A 118 -1.49 13.57 11.23
N SER A 119 -1.77 12.44 11.87
CA SER A 119 -1.51 12.21 13.30
C SER A 119 -1.32 10.72 13.58
N HIS A 120 -0.49 10.42 14.58
CA HIS A 120 -0.37 9.11 15.22
C HIS A 120 -0.88 9.11 16.67
N LYS A 121 -1.65 10.14 17.05
CA LYS A 121 -2.17 10.36 18.40
C LYS A 121 -3.68 10.57 18.39
N GLY A 122 -4.38 9.80 17.58
CA GLY A 122 -5.82 9.79 17.56
C GLY A 122 -6.40 8.98 18.70
N SER A 123 -7.65 9.26 19.06
CA SER A 123 -8.42 8.49 20.02
C SER A 123 -9.77 8.11 19.43
N ILE A 124 -10.11 6.84 19.57
CA ILE A 124 -11.40 6.29 19.09
C ILE A 124 -12.06 5.55 20.26
N PRO A 125 -13.35 5.79 20.55
CA PRO A 125 -14.06 5.06 21.59
C PRO A 125 -13.94 3.55 21.43
N GLY A 126 -13.56 2.85 22.50
CA GLY A 126 -13.36 1.41 22.51
C GLY A 126 -11.93 0.93 22.19
N ILE A 127 -11.00 1.85 21.88
CA ILE A 127 -9.58 1.56 21.70
C ILE A 127 -8.80 2.32 22.78
N ASN A 128 -7.99 1.60 23.58
CA ASN A 128 -7.25 2.16 24.73
C ASN A 128 -5.83 2.62 24.37
N SER A 129 -5.46 2.59 23.11
CA SER A 129 -4.17 3.07 22.59
C SER A 129 -4.38 4.21 21.60
N ASP A 130 -3.34 4.99 21.36
CA ASP A 130 -3.32 5.93 20.25
C ASP A 130 -3.53 5.18 18.93
N VAL A 131 -4.20 5.85 17.98
CA VAL A 131 -4.43 5.36 16.62
C VAL A 131 -3.98 6.42 15.62
N ASP A 132 -3.60 5.95 14.44
CA ASP A 132 -3.32 6.85 13.32
C ASP A 132 -4.60 7.49 12.81
N LEU A 133 -4.49 8.76 12.41
CA LEU A 133 -5.57 9.51 11.78
C LEU A 133 -5.18 9.89 10.36
N ASP A 134 -6.05 9.52 9.42
CA ASP A 134 -5.81 9.64 7.99
C ASP A 134 -6.93 10.42 7.30
N LEU A 135 -6.56 11.12 6.25
CA LEU A 135 -7.49 11.79 5.34
C LEU A 135 -7.42 11.17 3.95
N TRP A 136 -8.58 10.95 3.36
CA TRP A 136 -8.76 10.65 1.95
C TRP A 136 -8.77 11.95 1.13
N HIS A 137 -8.07 11.94 -0.02
CA HIS A 137 -8.04 13.08 -0.94
C HIS A 137 -9.21 13.07 -1.92
N GLY A 138 -10.41 13.30 -1.42
CA GLY A 138 -11.59 13.34 -2.25
C GLY A 138 -12.88 13.42 -1.44
N THR A 139 -14.00 13.42 -2.15
CA THR A 139 -15.34 13.41 -1.59
C THR A 139 -15.77 12.02 -1.14
N ALA A 140 -16.85 11.92 -0.38
CA ALA A 140 -17.45 10.64 0.00
C ALA A 140 -17.93 9.82 -1.22
N SER A 141 -18.42 10.48 -2.28
CA SER A 141 -18.80 9.80 -3.51
C SER A 141 -17.60 9.20 -4.24
N GLU A 142 -16.50 9.96 -4.35
CA GLU A 142 -15.26 9.46 -4.94
C GLU A 142 -14.64 8.32 -4.12
N TRP A 143 -14.75 8.36 -2.79
CA TRP A 143 -14.37 7.26 -1.92
C TRP A 143 -15.12 5.97 -2.25
N GLN A 144 -16.44 6.04 -2.42
CA GLN A 144 -17.26 4.88 -2.78
C GLN A 144 -16.84 4.29 -4.13
N GLN A 145 -16.63 5.17 -5.13
CA GLN A 145 -16.19 4.75 -6.47
C GLN A 145 -14.79 4.14 -6.43
N TYR A 146 -13.87 4.77 -5.69
CA TYR A 146 -12.50 4.29 -5.53
C TYR A 146 -12.46 2.90 -4.92
N THR A 147 -13.17 2.69 -3.81
CA THR A 147 -13.18 1.39 -3.13
C THR A 147 -13.87 0.32 -3.98
N ALA A 148 -14.98 0.61 -4.66
CA ALA A 148 -15.65 -0.33 -5.55
C ALA A 148 -14.77 -0.74 -6.75
N LYS A 149 -14.07 0.23 -7.38
CA LYS A 149 -13.11 -0.03 -8.45
C LYS A 149 -11.96 -0.91 -7.96
N THR A 150 -11.43 -0.62 -6.78
CA THR A 150 -10.33 -1.37 -6.16
C THR A 150 -10.75 -2.81 -5.84
N GLU A 151 -11.91 -3.02 -5.24
CA GLU A 151 -12.46 -4.34 -4.95
C GLU A 151 -12.57 -5.20 -6.23
N LYS A 152 -13.08 -4.61 -7.31
CA LYS A 152 -13.17 -5.28 -8.61
C LYS A 152 -11.79 -5.66 -9.17
N ALA A 153 -10.84 -4.73 -9.14
CA ALA A 153 -9.48 -4.97 -9.62
C ALA A 153 -8.79 -6.09 -8.83
N ILE A 154 -8.89 -6.07 -7.50
CA ILE A 154 -8.30 -7.10 -6.62
C ILE A 154 -8.96 -8.46 -6.86
N SER A 155 -10.27 -8.51 -7.07
CA SER A 155 -10.96 -9.76 -7.39
C SER A 155 -10.42 -10.40 -8.67
N VAL A 156 -10.21 -9.61 -9.72
CA VAL A 156 -9.62 -10.07 -10.99
C VAL A 156 -8.17 -10.51 -10.78
N ALA A 157 -7.38 -9.72 -10.07
CA ALA A 157 -5.98 -10.04 -9.76
C ALA A 157 -5.83 -11.34 -8.97
N ASN A 158 -6.70 -11.58 -7.97
CA ASN A 158 -6.74 -12.83 -7.21
C ASN A 158 -7.01 -14.05 -8.11
N MET A 159 -7.92 -13.93 -9.08
CA MET A 159 -8.19 -15.00 -10.04
C MET A 159 -6.98 -15.26 -10.95
N LEU A 160 -6.34 -14.22 -11.46
CA LEU A 160 -5.15 -14.33 -12.29
C LEU A 160 -4.00 -14.99 -11.53
N TYR A 161 -3.73 -14.51 -10.31
CA TYR A 161 -2.69 -15.07 -9.44
C TYR A 161 -2.91 -16.56 -9.15
N ALA A 162 -4.14 -16.95 -8.82
CA ALA A 162 -4.50 -18.36 -8.60
C ALA A 162 -4.30 -19.22 -9.85
N THR A 163 -4.70 -18.73 -11.02
CA THR A 163 -4.55 -19.44 -12.29
C THR A 163 -3.08 -19.67 -12.65
N ILE A 164 -2.23 -18.64 -12.53
CA ILE A 164 -0.81 -18.73 -12.84
C ILE A 164 -0.12 -19.74 -11.89
N ASN A 165 -0.44 -19.70 -10.59
CA ASN A 165 0.18 -20.62 -9.63
C ASN A 165 -0.31 -22.06 -9.80
N ALA A 166 -1.56 -22.30 -10.17
CA ALA A 166 -2.05 -23.63 -10.47
C ALA A 166 -1.32 -24.26 -11.68
N ASN A 167 -0.93 -23.45 -12.68
CA ASN A 167 -0.18 -23.91 -13.84
C ASN A 167 1.32 -24.14 -13.57
N ARG A 168 1.90 -23.50 -12.56
CA ARG A 168 3.30 -23.72 -12.14
C ARG A 168 3.51 -25.00 -11.32
N LEU A 169 2.43 -25.61 -10.83
CA LEU A 169 2.46 -26.84 -10.02
C LEU A 169 2.19 -28.11 -10.85
N ARG A 170 1.96 -27.97 -12.14
CA ARG A 170 1.82 -29.04 -13.13
C ARG A 170 3.11 -29.22 -13.92
#